data_d995948e2f827e0800347b03242ab3d4
#
_entry.id   d995948e2f827e0800347b03242ab3d4
#
_cell.length_a   1.000
_cell.length_b   1.000
_cell.length_c   1.000
_cell.angle_alpha   90.00
_cell.angle_beta   90.00
_cell.angle_gamma   90.00
#
_symmetry.space_group_name_H-M   'P 1'
#
loop_
_entity.id
_entity.type
_entity.pdbx_description
1 polymer ?
#
loop_
_entity_poly.entity_id
_entity_poly.type
_entity_poly.pdbx_seq_one_letter_code
_entity_poly.pdbx_strand_id
1 'polypeptide(L)'
;MKKNLSFFTFLIFIISGCVNQLKTIDQCIVCEESLKKYTEKFNKNDNEIYIQHYNNQKAYEFLSKNIPLISLPNKDIEETYYFRWWTFRKHIKNTADGYVITEFLPKVYWSKKHNTINCPAAHHIYEGRWLRNEKYIQDYINFWLQHSEDGIRQYSFWVADAVLAFQNIHKNESILLNQLAPLIDNYKKWEETRKDPGKDLFFQWDVADGMELTASGQILNNGNEIFGIPAVRPTINSYMYGDAHAISKIAKIAGDSLISSKYYAKAQKIKYEVQDKLWNENLNFFTVLPRNYDSNSSPLNVRELVGYVPWYFNLPDDSNKYENAWKKVKDSLGFAAPYGLTVTEQSHPYFKVSYEGHECQWN
;
A
#
# COMPACT_ATOMS: atom_id res chain seq x y z
N MET A 1 98.66 27.11 -10.98
CA MET A 1 97.26 26.66 -11.33
C MET A 1 96.85 25.64 -10.29
N LYS A 2 96.12 26.04 -9.25
CA LYS A 2 95.64 25.13 -8.17
C LYS A 2 94.12 24.96 -8.33
N LYS A 3 93.66 23.73 -8.53
CA LYS A 3 92.24 23.36 -8.53
C LYS A 3 91.77 23.09 -7.14
N ASN A 4 90.83 23.88 -6.66
CA ASN A 4 90.17 23.65 -5.38
C ASN A 4 89.08 22.62 -5.57
N LEU A 5 89.09 21.50 -4.81
CA LEU A 5 88.13 20.49 -4.69
C LEU A 5 87.27 20.81 -3.48
N SER A 6 85.99 21.21 -3.71
CA SER A 6 85.03 21.47 -2.67
C SER A 6 84.30 20.18 -2.30
N PHE A 7 84.43 19.74 -1.05
CA PHE A 7 83.75 18.59 -0.46
C PHE A 7 82.31 19.05 -0.05
N PHE A 8 81.30 18.53 -0.74
CA PHE A 8 79.92 18.68 -0.32
C PHE A 8 79.54 17.50 0.57
N THR A 9 79.41 17.79 1.87
CA THR A 9 78.92 16.82 2.88
C THR A 9 77.40 16.79 2.78
N PHE A 10 76.82 15.69 2.33
CA PHE A 10 75.36 15.48 2.28
C PHE A 10 74.92 14.99 3.66
N LEU A 11 74.20 15.84 4.39
CA LEU A 11 73.58 15.47 5.65
C LEU A 11 72.23 14.79 5.37
N ILE A 12 72.15 13.46 5.50
CA ILE A 12 70.91 12.72 5.36
C ILE A 12 70.16 12.84 6.71
N PHE A 13 69.10 13.67 6.70
CA PHE A 13 68.11 13.68 7.77
C PHE A 13 67.18 12.46 7.59
N ILE A 14 67.32 11.46 8.43
CA ILE A 14 66.36 10.41 8.58
C ILE A 14 65.14 10.98 9.32
N ILE A 15 64.16 11.40 8.61
CA ILE A 15 62.84 11.73 9.17
C ILE A 15 62.14 10.39 9.44
N SER A 16 62.20 9.94 10.71
CA SER A 16 61.30 8.89 11.20
C SER A 16 59.89 9.44 11.20
N GLY A 17 59.23 9.37 10.06
CA GLY A 17 57.82 9.61 9.97
C GLY A 17 57.08 8.49 10.70
N CYS A 18 56.49 8.81 11.86
CA CYS A 18 55.43 8.01 12.42
C CYS A 18 54.31 7.94 11.33
N VAL A 19 54.30 6.83 10.59
CA VAL A 19 53.14 6.48 9.84
C VAL A 19 52.04 6.11 10.83
N ASN A 20 51.29 7.14 11.26
CA ASN A 20 49.97 6.88 11.81
C ASN A 20 49.21 6.10 10.75
N GLN A 21 49.12 4.78 10.89
CA GLN A 21 48.10 4.00 10.27
C GLN A 21 46.75 4.63 10.68
N LEU A 22 46.24 5.51 9.82
CA LEU A 22 44.82 5.81 9.81
C LEU A 22 44.15 4.45 9.60
N LYS A 23 43.73 3.81 10.70
CA LYS A 23 42.67 2.84 10.65
C LYS A 23 41.53 3.55 9.93
N THR A 24 41.38 3.33 8.66
CA THR A 24 40.09 3.52 7.97
C THR A 24 39.13 2.69 8.78
N ILE A 25 38.45 3.32 9.72
CA ILE A 25 37.20 2.77 10.25
C ILE A 25 36.33 2.76 9.04
N ASP A 26 36.17 1.59 8.44
CA ASP A 26 35.07 1.30 7.54
C ASP A 26 33.79 1.55 8.36
N GLN A 27 33.41 2.83 8.45
CA GLN A 27 32.15 3.21 9.07
C GLN A 27 31.07 2.72 8.11
N CYS A 28 30.64 1.49 8.34
CA CYS A 28 29.42 1.00 7.78
C CYS A 28 28.31 1.97 8.15
N ILE A 29 27.88 2.80 7.19
CA ILE A 29 26.85 3.84 7.42
C ILE A 29 25.53 3.19 7.86
N VAL A 30 25.26 1.97 7.38
CA VAL A 30 24.08 1.18 7.72
C VAL A 30 24.53 -0.25 8.02
N CYS A 31 24.62 -0.60 9.30
CA CYS A 31 25.18 -1.87 9.74
C CYS A 31 24.11 -2.93 10.02
N GLU A 32 24.37 -4.16 9.62
CA GLU A 32 23.56 -5.34 9.98
C GLU A 32 23.48 -5.58 11.50
N GLU A 33 24.40 -5.00 12.28
CA GLU A 33 24.42 -5.10 13.73
C GLU A 33 23.12 -4.54 14.37
N SER A 34 22.62 -3.40 13.87
CA SER A 34 21.35 -2.84 14.32
C SER A 34 20.19 -3.79 14.03
N LEU A 35 20.13 -4.36 12.81
CA LEU A 35 19.14 -5.36 12.45
C LEU A 35 19.20 -6.57 13.38
N LYS A 36 20.39 -7.09 13.67
CA LYS A 36 20.57 -8.24 14.57
C LYS A 36 20.04 -7.95 15.96
N LYS A 37 20.41 -6.81 16.54
CA LYS A 37 19.96 -6.36 17.85
C LYS A 37 18.44 -6.22 17.93
N TYR A 38 17.80 -5.60 16.93
CA TYR A 38 16.35 -5.48 16.88
C TYR A 38 15.66 -6.86 16.73
N THR A 39 16.18 -7.71 15.84
CA THR A 39 15.64 -9.06 15.66
C THR A 39 15.70 -9.90 16.94
N GLU A 40 16.81 -9.86 17.65
CA GLU A 40 16.97 -10.55 18.94
C GLU A 40 15.98 -10.02 20.00
N LYS A 41 15.80 -8.68 20.07
CA LYS A 41 14.81 -8.04 20.94
C LYS A 41 13.38 -8.52 20.64
N PHE A 42 12.99 -8.55 19.37
CA PHE A 42 11.65 -8.97 18.97
C PHE A 42 11.42 -10.45 19.22
N ASN A 43 12.39 -11.30 18.86
CA ASN A 43 12.31 -12.74 19.11
C ASN A 43 12.16 -13.07 20.60
N LYS A 44 12.87 -12.35 21.49
CA LYS A 44 12.78 -12.55 22.94
C LYS A 44 11.37 -12.28 23.51
N ASN A 45 10.62 -11.39 22.84
CA ASN A 45 9.28 -10.97 23.29
C ASN A 45 8.15 -11.68 22.55
N ASP A 46 8.45 -12.71 21.74
CA ASP A 46 7.47 -13.44 20.94
C ASP A 46 7.45 -14.92 21.29
N ASN A 47 6.30 -15.43 21.69
CA ASN A 47 6.10 -16.82 22.08
C ASN A 47 5.88 -17.78 20.88
N GLU A 48 5.85 -17.27 19.66
CA GLU A 48 5.67 -18.06 18.41
C GLU A 48 4.51 -19.06 18.48
N ILE A 49 3.36 -18.63 19.00
CA ILE A 49 2.20 -19.51 19.22
C ILE A 49 1.59 -20.10 17.94
N TYR A 50 1.94 -19.56 16.77
CA TYR A 50 1.49 -20.05 15.46
C TYR A 50 2.66 -20.54 14.62
N ILE A 51 2.44 -21.61 13.85
CA ILE A 51 3.43 -22.15 12.90
C ILE A 51 3.69 -21.13 11.79
N GLN A 52 4.97 -20.82 11.56
CA GLN A 52 5.44 -19.87 10.57
C GLN A 52 6.44 -20.54 9.62
N HIS A 53 6.40 -20.20 8.33
CA HIS A 53 7.40 -20.69 7.37
C HIS A 53 8.81 -20.17 7.71
N TYR A 54 8.90 -18.89 8.03
CA TYR A 54 10.09 -18.27 8.59
C TYR A 54 9.87 -17.99 10.09
N ASN A 55 10.26 -18.92 10.94
CA ASN A 55 10.14 -18.80 12.39
C ASN A 55 11.18 -17.82 12.99
N ASN A 56 11.14 -17.58 14.30
CA ASN A 56 12.05 -16.66 14.97
C ASN A 56 13.52 -17.04 14.81
N GLN A 57 13.83 -18.33 14.79
CA GLN A 57 15.19 -18.84 14.57
C GLN A 57 15.75 -18.43 13.20
N LYS A 58 14.90 -18.33 12.18
CA LYS A 58 15.26 -17.94 10.81
C LYS A 58 15.07 -16.43 10.55
N ALA A 59 14.57 -15.68 11.53
CA ALA A 59 14.19 -14.28 11.32
C ALA A 59 15.36 -13.42 10.84
N TYR A 60 16.50 -13.47 11.54
CA TYR A 60 17.68 -12.68 11.17
C TYR A 60 18.20 -13.04 9.79
N GLU A 61 18.32 -14.35 9.50
CA GLU A 61 18.76 -14.81 8.18
C GLU A 61 17.84 -14.32 7.05
N PHE A 62 16.53 -14.42 7.24
CA PHE A 62 15.57 -13.92 6.26
C PHE A 62 15.71 -12.41 6.06
N LEU A 63 15.74 -11.65 7.15
CA LEU A 63 15.75 -10.19 7.10
C LEU A 63 17.05 -9.65 6.50
N SER A 64 18.21 -10.14 6.92
CA SER A 64 19.51 -9.69 6.40
C SER A 64 19.67 -9.91 4.90
N LYS A 65 19.08 -10.99 4.38
CA LYS A 65 19.13 -11.31 2.94
C LYS A 65 18.11 -10.54 2.10
N ASN A 66 16.98 -10.14 2.68
CA ASN A 66 15.85 -9.73 1.86
C ASN A 66 15.42 -8.26 2.02
N ILE A 67 15.62 -7.62 3.17
CA ILE A 67 15.08 -6.27 3.36
C ILE A 67 16.11 -5.17 3.07
N PRO A 68 15.68 -3.96 2.69
CA PRO A 68 16.53 -2.78 2.72
C PRO A 68 16.90 -2.44 4.17
N LEU A 69 18.16 -2.08 4.41
CA LEU A 69 18.60 -1.61 5.72
C LEU A 69 18.50 -0.10 5.79
N ILE A 70 18.14 0.42 6.97
CA ILE A 70 18.09 1.85 7.24
C ILE A 70 18.81 2.19 8.54
N SER A 71 19.28 3.44 8.66
CA SER A 71 19.71 4.04 9.91
C SER A 71 19.08 5.41 10.03
N LEU A 72 18.29 5.61 11.09
CA LEU A 72 17.56 6.85 11.32
C LEU A 72 18.00 7.54 12.60
N PRO A 73 18.00 8.89 12.65
CA PRO A 73 18.24 9.64 13.88
C PRO A 73 17.22 9.28 14.98
N ASN A 74 15.95 9.15 14.64
CA ASN A 74 14.90 8.72 15.55
C ASN A 74 14.89 7.19 15.66
N LYS A 75 15.28 6.67 16.79
CA LYS A 75 15.43 5.23 17.02
C LYS A 75 14.09 4.50 17.20
N ASP A 76 13.03 5.18 17.61
CA ASP A 76 11.70 4.58 17.71
C ASP A 76 11.12 4.31 16.31
N ILE A 77 11.33 5.24 15.36
CA ILE A 77 10.95 5.03 13.97
C ILE A 77 11.80 3.93 13.34
N GLU A 78 13.11 3.89 13.59
CA GLU A 78 14.00 2.83 13.10
C GLU A 78 13.58 1.45 13.65
N GLU A 79 13.27 1.36 14.93
CA GLU A 79 12.79 0.13 15.56
C GLU A 79 11.45 -0.30 14.93
N THR A 80 10.52 0.63 14.76
CA THR A 80 9.22 0.38 14.12
C THR A 80 9.38 -0.14 12.69
N TYR A 81 10.32 0.42 11.92
CA TYR A 81 10.63 -0.06 10.57
C TYR A 81 11.08 -1.53 10.59
N TYR A 82 12.06 -1.88 11.44
CA TYR A 82 12.54 -3.25 11.53
C TYR A 82 11.49 -4.20 12.12
N PHE A 83 10.66 -3.73 13.05
CA PHE A 83 9.53 -4.51 13.59
C PHE A 83 8.50 -4.85 12.51
N ARG A 84 8.17 -3.92 11.63
CA ARG A 84 7.27 -4.18 10.51
C ARG A 84 7.81 -5.27 9.57
N TRP A 85 9.08 -5.24 9.22
CA TRP A 85 9.68 -6.31 8.42
C TRP A 85 9.76 -7.64 9.16
N TRP A 86 10.03 -7.59 10.46
CA TRP A 86 10.04 -8.78 11.30
C TRP A 86 8.64 -9.41 11.39
N THR A 87 7.57 -8.63 11.48
CA THR A 87 6.18 -9.13 11.41
C THR A 87 5.81 -9.58 10.01
N PHE A 88 6.15 -8.82 8.95
CA PHE A 88 5.85 -9.18 7.56
C PHE A 88 6.33 -10.61 7.22
N ARG A 89 7.56 -10.99 7.61
CA ARG A 89 8.07 -12.35 7.37
C ARG A 89 7.22 -13.45 7.99
N LYS A 90 6.55 -13.19 9.13
CA LYS A 90 5.69 -14.17 9.81
C LYS A 90 4.47 -14.56 8.97
N HIS A 91 4.02 -13.62 8.14
CA HIS A 91 2.83 -13.77 7.31
C HIS A 91 3.14 -14.38 5.92
N ILE A 92 4.40 -14.62 5.59
CA ILE A 92 4.78 -15.32 4.36
C ILE A 92 4.58 -16.83 4.56
N LYS A 93 3.79 -17.44 3.68
CA LYS A 93 3.55 -18.89 3.63
C LYS A 93 4.07 -19.47 2.33
N ASN A 94 4.70 -20.63 2.38
CA ASN A 94 5.03 -21.44 1.20
C ASN A 94 3.90 -22.45 0.99
N THR A 95 3.26 -22.40 -0.17
CA THR A 95 2.07 -23.20 -0.49
C THR A 95 2.25 -23.94 -1.82
N ALA A 96 1.29 -24.76 -2.19
CA ALA A 96 1.29 -25.45 -3.50
C ALA A 96 1.21 -24.45 -4.68
N ASP A 97 0.69 -23.25 -4.47
CA ASP A 97 0.59 -22.17 -5.47
C ASP A 97 1.74 -21.15 -5.37
N GLY A 98 2.84 -21.50 -4.68
CA GLY A 98 3.97 -20.62 -4.42
C GLY A 98 3.85 -19.86 -3.10
N TYR A 99 4.65 -18.80 -2.96
CA TYR A 99 4.58 -17.94 -1.77
C TYR A 99 3.33 -17.07 -1.79
N VAL A 100 2.64 -17.05 -0.64
CA VAL A 100 1.51 -16.14 -0.40
C VAL A 100 1.74 -15.36 0.89
N ILE A 101 1.12 -14.19 0.99
CA ILE A 101 1.13 -13.39 2.21
C ILE A 101 -0.29 -13.39 2.75
N THR A 102 -0.45 -13.74 4.02
CA THR A 102 -1.75 -13.77 4.69
C THR A 102 -1.84 -12.67 5.74
N GLU A 103 -3.00 -12.08 5.90
CA GLU A 103 -3.30 -11.20 7.02
C GLU A 103 -3.40 -11.97 8.34
N PHE A 104 -3.75 -13.27 8.27
CA PHE A 104 -4.07 -14.07 9.44
C PHE A 104 -3.02 -15.16 9.71
N LEU A 105 -2.48 -15.19 10.93
CA LEU A 105 -1.69 -16.35 11.39
C LEU A 105 -2.60 -17.52 11.80
N PRO A 106 -3.66 -17.34 12.63
CA PRO A 106 -4.65 -18.38 12.87
C PRO A 106 -5.60 -18.51 11.66
N LYS A 107 -6.23 -19.68 11.53
CA LYS A 107 -7.27 -19.85 10.53
C LYS A 107 -8.53 -19.06 10.91
N VAL A 108 -9.08 -18.32 9.96
CA VAL A 108 -10.34 -17.59 10.12
C VAL A 108 -11.38 -18.07 9.09
N TYR A 109 -12.67 -18.05 9.45
CA TYR A 109 -13.74 -18.65 8.64
C TYR A 109 -14.10 -17.83 7.40
N TRP A 110 -13.84 -16.53 7.39
CA TRP A 110 -14.12 -15.65 6.24
C TRP A 110 -13.00 -15.59 5.22
N SER A 111 -11.84 -16.14 5.54
CA SER A 111 -10.73 -16.23 4.59
C SER A 111 -11.00 -17.27 3.50
N LYS A 112 -10.29 -17.14 2.39
CA LYS A 112 -10.36 -18.06 1.25
C LYS A 112 -9.13 -18.99 1.21
N LYS A 113 -8.75 -19.43 0.03
CA LYS A 113 -7.62 -20.31 -0.23
C LYS A 113 -6.37 -19.81 0.50
N HIS A 114 -5.61 -20.71 1.11
CA HIS A 114 -4.41 -20.43 1.91
C HIS A 114 -4.60 -19.50 3.12
N ASN A 115 -5.83 -19.33 3.59
CA ASN A 115 -6.18 -18.41 4.68
C ASN A 115 -5.89 -16.95 4.31
N THR A 116 -6.19 -16.54 3.08
CA THR A 116 -5.95 -15.19 2.56
C THR A 116 -7.27 -14.49 2.22
N ILE A 117 -7.25 -13.16 2.26
CA ILE A 117 -8.23 -12.27 1.65
C ILE A 117 -7.50 -11.24 0.80
N ASN A 118 -8.17 -10.70 -0.22
CA ASN A 118 -7.53 -9.74 -1.12
C ASN A 118 -7.54 -8.30 -0.61
N CYS A 119 -8.28 -7.99 0.46
CA CYS A 119 -8.37 -6.66 1.03
C CYS A 119 -7.01 -5.98 1.26
N PRO A 120 -6.03 -6.61 1.96
CA PRO A 120 -4.72 -6.04 2.17
C PRO A 120 -3.70 -6.35 1.05
N ALA A 121 -4.09 -7.11 0.02
CA ALA A 121 -3.13 -7.69 -0.91
C ALA A 121 -2.29 -6.66 -1.67
N ALA A 122 -2.89 -5.54 -2.10
CA ALA A 122 -2.12 -4.48 -2.74
C ALA A 122 -1.11 -3.82 -1.78
N HIS A 123 -1.49 -3.63 -0.52
CA HIS A 123 -0.57 -3.14 0.50
C HIS A 123 0.60 -4.12 0.71
N HIS A 124 0.32 -5.43 0.76
CA HIS A 124 1.36 -6.46 0.86
C HIS A 124 2.33 -6.41 -0.33
N ILE A 125 1.82 -6.22 -1.56
CA ILE A 125 2.65 -6.08 -2.76
C ILE A 125 3.48 -4.79 -2.69
N TYR A 126 2.87 -3.66 -2.31
CA TYR A 126 3.56 -2.38 -2.16
C TYR A 126 4.66 -2.40 -1.10
N GLU A 127 4.45 -3.07 0.03
CA GLU A 127 5.47 -3.26 1.06
C GLU A 127 6.53 -4.27 0.59
N GLY A 128 6.08 -5.45 0.17
CA GLY A 128 6.97 -6.55 -0.22
C GLY A 128 7.78 -6.32 -1.49
N ARG A 129 7.40 -5.35 -2.36
CA ARG A 129 8.20 -4.99 -3.55
C ARG A 129 9.63 -4.60 -3.24
N TRP A 130 9.94 -4.24 -2.00
CA TRP A 130 11.28 -3.89 -1.55
C TRP A 130 12.11 -5.10 -1.12
N LEU A 131 11.53 -6.32 -1.06
CA LEU A 131 12.30 -7.55 -0.82
C LEU A 131 13.26 -7.78 -1.99
N ARG A 132 14.51 -8.12 -1.68
CA ARG A 132 15.55 -8.38 -2.70
C ARG A 132 15.22 -9.60 -3.55
N ASN A 133 14.64 -10.66 -2.95
CA ASN A 133 14.16 -11.81 -3.71
C ASN A 133 12.72 -11.54 -4.20
N GLU A 134 12.61 -11.21 -5.49
CA GLU A 134 11.35 -10.88 -6.15
C GLU A 134 10.32 -12.03 -6.13
N LYS A 135 10.79 -13.27 -5.96
CA LYS A 135 9.94 -14.47 -6.01
C LYS A 135 8.78 -14.43 -5.01
N TYR A 136 8.95 -13.87 -3.82
CA TYR A 136 7.88 -13.78 -2.83
C TYR A 136 6.67 -13.02 -3.34
N ILE A 137 6.91 -11.89 -3.97
CA ILE A 137 5.83 -11.02 -4.47
C ILE A 137 5.37 -11.47 -5.85
N GLN A 138 6.26 -12.01 -6.68
CA GLN A 138 5.89 -12.60 -7.97
C GLN A 138 4.92 -13.77 -7.79
N ASP A 139 5.22 -14.71 -6.89
CA ASP A 139 4.33 -15.83 -6.59
C ASP A 139 2.98 -15.34 -6.04
N TYR A 140 3.00 -14.32 -5.17
CA TYR A 140 1.79 -13.75 -4.59
C TYR A 140 0.91 -13.04 -5.62
N ILE A 141 1.50 -12.31 -6.57
CA ILE A 141 0.78 -11.74 -7.72
C ILE A 141 0.16 -12.85 -8.57
N ASN A 142 0.94 -13.90 -8.90
CA ASN A 142 0.45 -15.05 -9.66
C ASN A 142 -0.70 -15.76 -8.94
N PHE A 143 -0.59 -15.94 -7.62
CA PHE A 143 -1.65 -16.51 -6.82
C PHE A 143 -2.96 -15.73 -7.00
N TRP A 144 -2.95 -14.41 -6.84
CA TRP A 144 -4.16 -13.62 -6.98
C TRP A 144 -4.75 -13.65 -8.39
N LEU A 145 -3.93 -13.55 -9.42
CA LEU A 145 -4.40 -13.45 -10.79
C LEU A 145 -4.80 -14.79 -11.42
N GLN A 146 -4.22 -15.92 -10.94
CA GLN A 146 -4.36 -17.22 -11.62
C GLN A 146 -4.88 -18.34 -10.73
N HIS A 147 -4.77 -18.26 -9.40
CA HIS A 147 -5.03 -19.37 -8.49
C HIS A 147 -6.04 -19.08 -7.38
N SER A 148 -6.45 -17.81 -7.21
CA SER A 148 -7.35 -17.38 -6.14
C SER A 148 -8.83 -17.53 -6.49
N GLU A 149 -9.15 -17.93 -7.73
CA GLU A 149 -10.52 -18.01 -8.25
C GLU A 149 -11.24 -16.65 -8.09
N ASP A 150 -12.46 -16.65 -7.52
CA ASP A 150 -13.18 -15.41 -7.23
C ASP A 150 -12.70 -14.67 -5.98
N GLY A 151 -11.74 -15.23 -5.24
CA GLY A 151 -11.14 -14.59 -4.07
C GLY A 151 -10.51 -13.22 -4.36
N ILE A 152 -10.01 -13.01 -5.59
CA ILE A 152 -9.46 -11.71 -6.03
C ILE A 152 -10.50 -10.58 -6.05
N ARG A 153 -11.81 -10.87 -6.02
CA ARG A 153 -12.89 -9.89 -6.06
C ARG A 153 -13.80 -9.93 -4.83
N GLN A 154 -13.36 -10.59 -3.77
CA GLN A 154 -14.09 -10.61 -2.51
C GLN A 154 -14.18 -9.22 -1.88
N TYR A 155 -13.07 -8.48 -1.91
CA TYR A 155 -12.95 -7.09 -1.48
C TYR A 155 -12.45 -6.21 -2.61
N SER A 156 -12.62 -4.91 -2.48
CA SER A 156 -12.01 -3.93 -3.40
C SER A 156 -10.49 -4.04 -3.40
N PHE A 157 -9.87 -4.03 -4.59
CA PHE A 157 -8.46 -4.33 -4.74
C PHE A 157 -7.87 -3.67 -6.00
N TRP A 158 -6.74 -2.97 -5.88
CA TRP A 158 -6.05 -2.28 -6.98
C TRP A 158 -4.83 -3.09 -7.46
N VAL A 159 -5.11 -4.25 -8.03
CA VAL A 159 -4.07 -5.23 -8.38
C VAL A 159 -3.15 -4.77 -9.50
N ALA A 160 -3.67 -4.10 -10.53
CA ALA A 160 -2.85 -3.70 -11.67
C ALA A 160 -1.86 -2.59 -11.29
N ASP A 161 -2.30 -1.63 -10.47
CA ASP A 161 -1.43 -0.59 -9.94
C ASP A 161 -0.33 -1.19 -9.04
N ALA A 162 -0.68 -2.15 -8.19
CA ALA A 162 0.28 -2.84 -7.35
C ALA A 162 1.31 -3.66 -8.16
N VAL A 163 0.89 -4.34 -9.22
CA VAL A 163 1.79 -5.06 -10.16
C VAL A 163 2.75 -4.08 -10.84
N LEU A 164 2.26 -2.93 -11.30
CA LEU A 164 3.11 -1.90 -11.89
C LEU A 164 4.10 -1.34 -10.87
N ALA A 165 3.67 -1.14 -9.62
CA ALA A 165 4.55 -0.68 -8.54
C ALA A 165 5.67 -1.68 -8.21
N PHE A 166 5.38 -2.97 -8.22
CA PHE A 166 6.38 -4.03 -8.10
C PHE A 166 7.37 -4.00 -9.27
N GLN A 167 6.87 -3.89 -10.49
CA GLN A 167 7.69 -3.82 -11.69
C GLN A 167 8.63 -2.62 -11.72
N ASN A 168 8.21 -1.49 -11.20
CA ASN A 168 9.05 -0.26 -11.12
C ASN A 168 10.32 -0.47 -10.28
N ILE A 169 10.32 -1.44 -9.37
CA ILE A 169 11.49 -1.80 -8.55
C ILE A 169 12.33 -2.90 -9.25
N HIS A 170 11.71 -4.00 -9.65
CA HIS A 170 12.42 -5.19 -10.15
C HIS A 170 12.70 -5.16 -11.65
N LYS A 171 11.96 -4.36 -12.43
CA LYS A 171 12.17 -4.14 -13.88
C LYS A 171 12.20 -5.42 -14.73
N ASN A 172 11.43 -6.42 -14.33
CA ASN A 172 11.33 -7.69 -15.05
C ASN A 172 10.17 -7.65 -16.05
N GLU A 173 10.43 -7.14 -17.26
CA GLU A 173 9.39 -6.94 -18.28
C GLU A 173 8.69 -8.23 -18.68
N SER A 174 9.39 -9.36 -18.76
CA SER A 174 8.77 -10.63 -19.15
C SER A 174 7.68 -11.07 -18.16
N ILE A 175 7.92 -10.88 -16.88
CA ILE A 175 6.94 -11.14 -15.82
C ILE A 175 5.75 -10.19 -15.97
N LEU A 176 6.02 -8.90 -16.17
CA LEU A 176 4.99 -7.89 -16.33
C LEU A 176 4.07 -8.19 -17.50
N LEU A 177 4.64 -8.51 -18.66
CA LEU A 177 3.88 -8.77 -19.89
C LEU A 177 2.96 -9.98 -19.75
N ASN A 178 3.40 -11.02 -19.03
CA ASN A 178 2.59 -12.20 -18.75
C ASN A 178 1.35 -11.89 -17.88
N GLN A 179 1.35 -10.77 -17.14
CA GLN A 179 0.22 -10.36 -16.31
C GLN A 179 -0.80 -9.48 -17.05
N LEU A 180 -0.49 -8.95 -18.22
CA LEU A 180 -1.37 -8.00 -18.92
C LEU A 180 -2.76 -8.60 -19.21
N ALA A 181 -2.83 -9.81 -19.78
CA ALA A 181 -4.09 -10.45 -20.10
C ALA A 181 -4.93 -10.80 -18.84
N PRO A 182 -4.36 -11.41 -17.78
CA PRO A 182 -5.07 -11.61 -16.51
C PRO A 182 -5.57 -10.31 -15.86
N LEU A 183 -4.78 -9.23 -15.90
CA LEU A 183 -5.19 -7.92 -15.37
C LEU A 183 -6.38 -7.34 -16.14
N ILE A 184 -6.36 -7.44 -17.48
CA ILE A 184 -7.46 -7.02 -18.34
C ILE A 184 -8.72 -7.82 -18.03
N ASP A 185 -8.61 -9.14 -17.88
CA ASP A 185 -9.74 -10.01 -17.56
C ASP A 185 -10.35 -9.65 -16.20
N ASN A 186 -9.50 -9.49 -15.16
CA ASN A 186 -9.96 -9.07 -13.85
C ASN A 186 -10.67 -7.71 -13.88
N TYR A 187 -10.12 -6.74 -14.62
CA TYR A 187 -10.75 -5.42 -14.77
C TYR A 187 -12.14 -5.51 -15.41
N LYS A 188 -12.29 -6.29 -16.49
CA LYS A 188 -13.59 -6.51 -17.14
C LYS A 188 -14.61 -7.13 -16.19
N LYS A 189 -14.20 -8.12 -15.39
CA LYS A 189 -15.09 -8.75 -14.40
C LYS A 189 -15.56 -7.77 -13.32
N TRP A 190 -14.74 -6.78 -12.94
CA TRP A 190 -15.17 -5.68 -12.10
C TRP A 190 -16.22 -4.81 -12.80
N GLU A 191 -16.04 -4.47 -14.09
CA GLU A 191 -17.04 -3.74 -14.86
C GLU A 191 -18.37 -4.49 -14.94
N GLU A 192 -18.35 -5.79 -15.22
CA GLU A 192 -19.52 -6.63 -15.31
C GLU A 192 -20.30 -6.76 -14.00
N THR A 193 -19.63 -6.75 -12.88
CA THR A 193 -20.21 -7.06 -11.55
C THR A 193 -20.44 -5.86 -10.66
N ARG A 194 -19.80 -4.73 -10.93
CA ARG A 194 -19.82 -3.54 -10.06
C ARG A 194 -20.13 -2.23 -10.78
N LYS A 195 -20.61 -2.28 -12.03
CA LYS A 195 -21.18 -1.13 -12.73
C LYS A 195 -22.62 -1.41 -13.08
N ASP A 196 -23.50 -0.46 -12.77
CA ASP A 196 -24.87 -0.54 -13.24
C ASP A 196 -24.97 -0.09 -14.72
N PRO A 197 -25.90 -0.65 -15.53
CA PRO A 197 -26.08 -0.26 -16.91
C PRO A 197 -26.26 1.26 -17.06
N GLY A 198 -25.53 1.86 -18.00
CA GLY A 198 -25.58 3.30 -18.25
C GLY A 198 -24.87 4.18 -17.22
N LYS A 199 -24.22 3.60 -16.21
CA LYS A 199 -23.39 4.32 -15.23
C LYS A 199 -21.92 4.13 -15.56
N ASP A 200 -21.11 5.14 -15.24
CA ASP A 200 -19.66 5.12 -15.45
C ASP A 200 -18.88 4.80 -14.18
N LEU A 201 -19.45 5.07 -13.02
CA LEU A 201 -18.88 4.80 -11.72
C LEU A 201 -19.24 3.39 -11.22
N PHE A 202 -18.34 2.84 -10.41
CA PHE A 202 -18.48 1.56 -9.76
C PHE A 202 -19.17 1.72 -8.40
N PHE A 203 -19.99 0.74 -8.05
CA PHE A 203 -20.53 0.63 -6.69
C PHE A 203 -19.86 -0.51 -5.92
N GLN A 204 -19.85 -0.41 -4.60
CA GLN A 204 -19.36 -1.47 -3.72
C GLN A 204 -20.12 -1.43 -2.39
N TRP A 205 -20.24 -2.57 -1.74
CA TRP A 205 -20.68 -2.66 -0.35
C TRP A 205 -19.55 -2.18 0.56
N ASP A 206 -19.87 -1.47 1.62
CA ASP A 206 -18.85 -0.99 2.58
C ASP A 206 -18.08 -2.14 3.22
N VAL A 207 -18.75 -3.24 3.62
CA VAL A 207 -18.09 -4.44 4.11
C VAL A 207 -17.08 -5.02 3.11
N ALA A 208 -17.38 -4.96 1.81
CA ALA A 208 -16.48 -5.42 0.76
C ALA A 208 -15.42 -4.38 0.36
N ASP A 209 -15.52 -3.17 0.87
CA ASP A 209 -14.43 -2.16 0.89
C ASP A 209 -13.51 -2.32 2.13
N GLY A 210 -13.80 -3.31 3.00
CA GLY A 210 -13.11 -3.52 4.26
C GLY A 210 -13.57 -2.58 5.36
N MET A 211 -14.82 -2.10 5.30
CA MET A 211 -15.43 -1.17 6.25
C MET A 211 -16.84 -1.65 6.60
N GLU A 212 -17.03 -2.18 7.78
CA GLU A 212 -18.26 -2.90 8.13
C GLU A 212 -19.42 -1.97 8.47
N LEU A 213 -19.27 -1.09 9.46
CA LEU A 213 -20.26 -0.11 9.83
C LEU A 213 -19.75 1.30 9.53
N THR A 214 -20.38 1.98 8.58
CA THR A 214 -19.95 3.30 8.11
C THR A 214 -21.02 4.35 8.41
N ALA A 215 -20.61 5.59 8.61
CA ALA A 215 -21.56 6.72 8.75
C ALA A 215 -22.38 6.91 7.48
N SER A 216 -21.75 6.75 6.30
CA SER A 216 -22.47 6.77 5.01
C SER A 216 -23.49 5.65 4.90
N GLY A 217 -23.19 4.44 5.40
CA GLY A 217 -24.15 3.33 5.47
C GLY A 217 -25.35 3.67 6.33
N GLN A 218 -25.15 4.26 7.50
CA GLN A 218 -26.24 4.69 8.39
C GLN A 218 -27.12 5.75 7.73
N ILE A 219 -26.54 6.76 7.06
CA ILE A 219 -27.32 7.76 6.32
C ILE A 219 -28.19 7.09 5.25
N LEU A 220 -27.61 6.18 4.46
CA LEU A 220 -28.34 5.48 3.39
C LEU A 220 -29.43 4.53 3.92
N ASN A 221 -29.35 4.14 5.19
CA ASN A 221 -30.34 3.30 5.89
C ASN A 221 -31.21 4.11 6.88
N ASN A 222 -31.45 5.39 6.61
CA ASN A 222 -32.32 6.24 7.40
C ASN A 222 -31.91 6.35 8.89
N GLY A 223 -30.62 6.37 9.17
CA GLY A 223 -30.03 6.49 10.50
C GLY A 223 -29.89 5.16 11.27
N ASN A 224 -30.34 4.04 10.71
CA ASN A 224 -30.16 2.74 11.33
C ASN A 224 -28.79 2.16 10.97
N GLU A 225 -28.20 1.46 11.92
CA GLU A 225 -26.98 0.69 11.66
C GLU A 225 -27.25 -0.40 10.62
N ILE A 226 -26.35 -0.53 9.65
CA ILE A 226 -26.41 -1.57 8.63
C ILE A 226 -25.02 -2.06 8.29
N PHE A 227 -24.91 -3.36 8.11
CA PHE A 227 -23.71 -4.05 7.69
C PHE A 227 -23.81 -4.41 6.22
N GLY A 228 -23.05 -3.72 5.39
CA GLY A 228 -22.98 -4.00 3.96
C GLY A 228 -24.06 -3.32 3.13
N ILE A 229 -23.95 -2.01 2.91
CA ILE A 229 -24.81 -1.27 1.99
C ILE A 229 -24.09 -0.91 0.69
N PRO A 230 -24.68 -1.20 -0.50
CA PRO A 230 -24.06 -0.85 -1.76
C PRO A 230 -24.21 0.63 -2.07
N ALA A 231 -23.10 1.30 -2.38
CA ALA A 231 -23.04 2.70 -2.75
C ALA A 231 -21.89 2.96 -3.74
N VAL A 232 -21.92 4.09 -4.42
CA VAL A 232 -20.80 4.57 -5.24
C VAL A 232 -19.79 5.24 -4.31
N ARG A 233 -18.63 4.62 -4.15
CA ARG A 233 -17.64 4.99 -3.12
C ARG A 233 -16.36 5.55 -3.73
N PRO A 234 -15.70 6.52 -3.06
CA PRO A 234 -14.40 7.02 -3.49
C PRO A 234 -13.33 5.93 -3.62
N THR A 235 -13.36 4.90 -2.74
CA THR A 235 -12.43 3.76 -2.71
C THR A 235 -12.41 2.99 -4.02
N ILE A 236 -13.50 2.25 -4.32
CA ILE A 236 -13.54 1.39 -5.51
C ILE A 236 -13.30 2.17 -6.80
N ASN A 237 -13.79 3.42 -6.89
CA ASN A 237 -13.61 4.22 -8.09
C ASN A 237 -12.16 4.69 -8.27
N SER A 238 -11.46 5.01 -7.18
CA SER A 238 -10.03 5.32 -7.21
C SER A 238 -9.20 4.09 -7.57
N TYR A 239 -9.55 2.91 -7.06
CA TYR A 239 -8.88 1.64 -7.39
C TYR A 239 -9.02 1.31 -8.87
N MET A 240 -10.23 1.44 -9.42
CA MET A 240 -10.48 1.18 -10.83
C MET A 240 -9.85 2.23 -11.76
N TYR A 241 -9.73 3.48 -11.29
CA TYR A 241 -8.93 4.50 -11.97
C TYR A 241 -7.45 4.11 -12.00
N GLY A 242 -6.87 3.77 -10.85
CA GLY A 242 -5.47 3.36 -10.72
C GLY A 242 -5.16 2.14 -11.58
N ASP A 243 -6.02 1.12 -11.54
CA ASP A 243 -5.88 -0.11 -12.33
C ASP A 243 -5.97 0.16 -13.84
N ALA A 244 -6.93 0.98 -14.28
CA ALA A 244 -7.02 1.35 -15.69
C ALA A 244 -5.76 2.10 -16.16
N HIS A 245 -5.26 3.02 -15.35
CA HIS A 245 -4.04 3.76 -15.64
C HIS A 245 -2.80 2.85 -15.67
N ALA A 246 -2.71 1.88 -14.75
CA ALA A 246 -1.63 0.90 -14.71
C ALA A 246 -1.69 -0.04 -15.93
N ILE A 247 -2.86 -0.59 -16.28
CA ILE A 247 -3.02 -1.42 -17.48
C ILE A 247 -2.62 -0.65 -18.74
N SER A 248 -3.00 0.62 -18.85
CA SER A 248 -2.56 1.48 -19.96
C SER A 248 -1.03 1.57 -20.06
N LYS A 249 -0.34 1.77 -18.93
CA LYS A 249 1.14 1.84 -18.89
C LYS A 249 1.77 0.49 -19.23
N ILE A 250 1.23 -0.61 -18.70
CA ILE A 250 1.73 -1.96 -18.98
C ILE A 250 1.55 -2.29 -20.46
N ALA A 251 0.39 -1.99 -21.04
CA ALA A 251 0.13 -2.19 -22.46
C ALA A 251 1.07 -1.36 -23.35
N LYS A 252 1.41 -0.12 -22.93
CA LYS A 252 2.41 0.71 -23.62
C LYS A 252 3.79 0.07 -23.61
N ILE A 253 4.22 -0.51 -22.50
CA ILE A 253 5.48 -1.27 -22.40
C ILE A 253 5.43 -2.50 -23.32
N ALA A 254 4.28 -3.17 -23.41
CA ALA A 254 4.05 -4.29 -24.32
C ALA A 254 4.00 -3.92 -25.81
N GLY A 255 4.04 -2.63 -26.14
CA GLY A 255 3.88 -2.16 -27.52
C GLY A 255 2.43 -2.16 -28.04
N ASP A 256 1.44 -2.50 -27.20
CA ASP A 256 0.02 -2.51 -27.56
C ASP A 256 -0.59 -1.11 -27.37
N SER A 257 -0.48 -0.29 -28.41
CA SER A 257 -1.01 1.08 -28.39
C SER A 257 -2.55 1.14 -28.34
N LEU A 258 -3.24 0.13 -28.85
CA LEU A 258 -4.71 0.07 -28.85
C LEU A 258 -5.24 -0.16 -27.43
N ILE A 259 -4.71 -1.17 -26.75
CA ILE A 259 -5.08 -1.45 -25.35
C ILE A 259 -4.63 -0.28 -24.45
N SER A 260 -3.43 0.27 -24.66
CA SER A 260 -2.96 1.42 -23.91
C SER A 260 -3.91 2.61 -24.00
N SER A 261 -4.30 3.02 -25.21
CA SER A 261 -5.23 4.13 -25.43
C SER A 261 -6.62 3.85 -24.86
N LYS A 262 -7.13 2.63 -25.01
CA LYS A 262 -8.43 2.21 -24.47
C LYS A 262 -8.49 2.35 -22.94
N TYR A 263 -7.48 1.85 -22.22
CA TYR A 263 -7.48 1.89 -20.77
C TYR A 263 -7.12 3.28 -20.22
N TYR A 264 -6.32 4.06 -20.94
CA TYR A 264 -6.14 5.48 -20.63
C TYR A 264 -7.47 6.24 -20.69
N ALA A 265 -8.25 6.05 -21.76
CA ALA A 265 -9.56 6.69 -21.89
C ALA A 265 -10.53 6.27 -20.76
N LYS A 266 -10.51 4.99 -20.34
CA LYS A 266 -11.29 4.52 -19.19
C LYS A 266 -10.86 5.24 -17.89
N ALA A 267 -9.57 5.37 -17.64
CA ALA A 267 -9.05 6.09 -16.49
C ALA A 267 -9.51 7.57 -16.51
N GLN A 268 -9.35 8.26 -17.64
CA GLN A 268 -9.77 9.66 -17.75
C GLN A 268 -11.28 9.84 -17.52
N LYS A 269 -12.09 8.90 -17.99
CA LYS A 269 -13.53 8.93 -17.78
C LYS A 269 -13.88 8.77 -16.30
N ILE A 270 -13.29 7.80 -15.60
CA ILE A 270 -13.48 7.63 -14.15
C ILE A 270 -13.02 8.89 -13.39
N LYS A 271 -11.87 9.43 -13.73
CA LYS A 271 -11.36 10.68 -13.12
C LYS A 271 -12.39 11.80 -13.21
N TYR A 272 -12.90 12.05 -14.41
CA TYR A 272 -13.92 13.07 -14.64
C TYR A 272 -15.17 12.82 -13.78
N GLU A 273 -15.72 11.62 -13.83
CA GLU A 273 -16.94 11.25 -13.11
C GLU A 273 -16.78 11.31 -11.58
N VAL A 274 -15.61 10.91 -11.04
CA VAL A 274 -15.32 11.03 -9.61
C VAL A 274 -15.27 12.49 -9.18
N GLN A 275 -14.61 13.35 -9.96
CA GLN A 275 -14.51 14.79 -9.66
C GLN A 275 -15.87 15.49 -9.78
N ASP A 276 -16.72 15.06 -10.73
CA ASP A 276 -18.04 15.65 -10.96
C ASP A 276 -19.08 15.15 -9.96
N LYS A 277 -19.10 13.86 -9.64
CA LYS A 277 -20.18 13.21 -8.91
C LYS A 277 -19.91 12.95 -7.43
N LEU A 278 -18.65 12.73 -7.03
CA LEU A 278 -18.30 12.37 -5.66
C LEU A 278 -17.75 13.56 -4.86
N TRP A 279 -17.41 14.67 -5.51
CA TRP A 279 -17.00 15.86 -4.80
C TRP A 279 -18.19 16.59 -4.23
N ASN A 280 -18.29 16.65 -2.90
CA ASN A 280 -19.30 17.42 -2.20
C ASN A 280 -18.80 18.87 -2.02
N GLU A 281 -19.39 19.82 -2.76
CA GLU A 281 -18.99 21.25 -2.73
C GLU A 281 -19.18 21.88 -1.35
N ASN A 282 -20.22 21.48 -0.61
CA ASN A 282 -20.50 22.04 0.72
C ASN A 282 -19.46 21.60 1.75
N LEU A 283 -18.99 20.35 1.62
CA LEU A 283 -18.00 19.77 2.51
C LEU A 283 -16.57 20.02 2.03
N ASN A 284 -16.36 20.37 0.76
CA ASN A 284 -15.04 20.38 0.10
C ASN A 284 -14.30 19.05 0.30
N PHE A 285 -14.98 17.94 -0.06
CA PHE A 285 -14.50 16.60 0.22
C PHE A 285 -15.12 15.57 -0.73
N PHE A 286 -14.39 14.48 -1.05
CA PHE A 286 -14.99 13.35 -1.76
C PHE A 286 -15.80 12.50 -0.78
N THR A 287 -17.07 12.30 -1.08
CA THR A 287 -17.98 11.53 -0.24
C THR A 287 -18.74 10.49 -1.04
N VAL A 288 -19.44 9.62 -0.34
CA VAL A 288 -20.21 8.51 -0.93
C VAL A 288 -21.46 9.04 -1.63
N LEU A 289 -21.81 8.46 -2.78
CA LEU A 289 -23.02 8.75 -3.54
C LEU A 289 -23.95 7.53 -3.51
N PRO A 290 -25.28 7.69 -3.35
CA PRO A 290 -26.23 6.59 -3.43
C PRO A 290 -26.10 5.80 -4.74
N ARG A 291 -26.22 4.45 -4.68
CA ARG A 291 -26.09 3.61 -5.89
C ARG A 291 -27.09 3.97 -6.99
N ASN A 292 -28.31 4.31 -6.62
CA ASN A 292 -29.41 4.66 -7.55
C ASN A 292 -29.41 6.14 -7.99
N TYR A 293 -28.24 6.82 -7.90
CA TYR A 293 -28.09 8.23 -8.27
C TYR A 293 -28.56 8.55 -9.69
N ASP A 294 -29.03 9.76 -9.88
CA ASP A 294 -29.36 10.39 -11.15
C ASP A 294 -28.65 11.74 -11.32
N SER A 295 -29.05 12.55 -12.31
CA SER A 295 -28.46 13.86 -12.57
C SER A 295 -28.70 14.88 -11.44
N ASN A 296 -29.69 14.66 -10.58
CA ASN A 296 -30.06 15.56 -9.49
C ASN A 296 -29.52 15.10 -8.13
N SER A 297 -28.91 13.92 -8.09
CA SER A 297 -28.38 13.35 -6.85
C SER A 297 -27.09 14.05 -6.45
N SER A 298 -26.94 14.28 -5.15
CA SER A 298 -25.75 14.84 -4.53
C SER A 298 -25.05 13.81 -3.66
N PRO A 299 -23.72 13.86 -3.53
CA PRO A 299 -23.00 13.03 -2.59
C PRO A 299 -23.36 13.36 -1.15
N LEU A 300 -23.25 12.38 -0.26
CA LEU A 300 -23.69 12.44 1.13
C LEU A 300 -22.95 13.53 1.93
N ASN A 301 -23.62 14.09 2.94
CA ASN A 301 -23.06 15.12 3.81
C ASN A 301 -22.30 14.50 5.01
N VAL A 302 -21.34 13.63 4.75
CA VAL A 302 -20.46 13.07 5.75
C VAL A 302 -19.05 12.90 5.18
N ARG A 303 -18.04 13.34 5.92
CA ARG A 303 -16.65 13.05 5.58
C ARG A 303 -16.22 11.75 6.26
N GLU A 304 -15.77 10.82 5.45
CA GLU A 304 -15.12 9.59 5.89
C GLU A 304 -13.69 9.57 5.35
N LEU A 305 -12.73 9.02 6.11
CA LEU A 305 -11.30 9.05 5.76
C LEU A 305 -11.00 8.49 4.37
N VAL A 306 -11.83 7.56 3.91
CA VAL A 306 -11.78 7.00 2.55
C VAL A 306 -11.95 8.04 1.43
N GLY A 307 -12.50 9.20 1.73
CA GLY A 307 -12.54 10.33 0.80
C GLY A 307 -11.17 10.89 0.42
N TYR A 308 -10.09 10.49 1.11
CA TYR A 308 -8.71 10.81 0.71
C TYR A 308 -8.10 9.80 -0.27
N VAL A 309 -8.72 8.66 -0.49
CA VAL A 309 -8.19 7.61 -1.39
C VAL A 309 -7.95 8.10 -2.83
N PRO A 310 -8.76 9.02 -3.40
CA PRO A 310 -8.47 9.58 -4.72
C PRO A 310 -7.06 10.16 -4.86
N TRP A 311 -6.53 10.82 -3.82
CA TRP A 311 -5.17 11.38 -3.86
C TRP A 311 -4.07 10.33 -3.85
N TYR A 312 -4.30 9.16 -3.29
CA TYR A 312 -3.33 8.04 -3.35
C TYR A 312 -2.99 7.67 -4.80
N PHE A 313 -3.95 7.82 -5.72
CA PHE A 313 -3.79 7.54 -7.15
C PHE A 313 -3.53 8.80 -8.00
N ASN A 314 -3.31 9.96 -7.40
CA ASN A 314 -3.21 11.25 -8.10
C ASN A 314 -4.42 11.50 -9.02
N LEU A 315 -5.63 11.10 -8.56
CA LEU A 315 -6.84 11.24 -9.35
C LEU A 315 -7.33 12.70 -9.42
N PRO A 316 -7.42 13.47 -8.32
CA PRO A 316 -7.89 14.84 -8.39
C PRO A 316 -6.94 15.72 -9.20
N ASP A 317 -7.49 16.74 -9.87
CA ASP A 317 -6.68 17.77 -10.51
C ASP A 317 -5.96 18.61 -9.45
N ASP A 318 -4.78 19.09 -9.82
CA ASP A 318 -3.98 19.96 -8.97
C ASP A 318 -4.59 21.37 -8.96
N SER A 319 -5.44 21.63 -8.00
CA SER A 319 -6.18 22.90 -7.86
C SER A 319 -6.56 23.21 -6.43
N ASN A 320 -6.67 24.49 -6.10
CA ASN A 320 -7.10 24.99 -4.79
C ASN A 320 -8.46 24.46 -4.36
N LYS A 321 -9.31 24.05 -5.32
CA LYS A 321 -10.61 23.43 -5.04
C LYS A 321 -10.45 22.22 -4.14
N TYR A 322 -9.53 21.33 -4.49
CA TYR A 322 -9.33 20.06 -3.79
C TYR A 322 -8.40 20.18 -2.57
N GLU A 323 -7.47 21.14 -2.54
CA GLU A 323 -6.51 21.32 -1.43
C GLU A 323 -7.19 21.54 -0.07
N ASN A 324 -8.36 22.19 -0.06
CA ASN A 324 -9.10 22.48 1.17
C ASN A 324 -9.47 21.24 1.99
N ALA A 325 -9.63 20.08 1.34
CA ALA A 325 -9.89 18.80 2.01
C ALA A 325 -8.84 18.47 3.07
N TRP A 326 -7.55 18.77 2.79
CA TRP A 326 -6.43 18.43 3.67
C TRP A 326 -6.42 19.21 5.00
N LYS A 327 -7.16 20.29 5.10
CA LYS A 327 -7.31 21.03 6.38
C LYS A 327 -7.98 20.17 7.44
N LYS A 328 -8.82 19.21 7.05
CA LYS A 328 -9.55 18.32 7.97
C LYS A 328 -8.68 17.26 8.64
N VAL A 329 -7.51 16.96 8.10
CA VAL A 329 -6.54 16.05 8.72
C VAL A 329 -6.02 16.59 10.06
N LYS A 330 -5.92 17.91 10.21
CA LYS A 330 -5.44 18.60 11.44
C LYS A 330 -6.55 19.20 12.30
N ASP A 331 -7.80 19.09 11.87
CA ASP A 331 -8.97 19.62 12.55
C ASP A 331 -9.46 18.60 13.59
N SER A 332 -9.55 19.00 14.85
CA SER A 332 -10.05 18.16 15.95
C SER A 332 -11.55 17.86 15.87
N LEU A 333 -12.31 18.65 15.11
CA LEU A 333 -13.69 18.34 14.72
C LEU A 333 -13.75 17.56 13.39
N GLY A 334 -12.65 17.50 12.68
CA GLY A 334 -12.46 16.66 11.49
C GLY A 334 -11.93 15.28 11.86
N PHE A 335 -10.70 14.96 11.43
CA PHE A 335 -10.12 13.63 11.60
C PHE A 335 -9.01 13.54 12.66
N ALA A 336 -8.50 14.67 13.20
CA ALA A 336 -7.36 14.65 14.12
C ALA A 336 -7.76 14.11 15.50
N ALA A 337 -7.14 13.00 15.91
CA ALA A 337 -7.25 12.44 17.26
C ALA A 337 -5.85 12.18 17.86
N PRO A 338 -5.74 11.99 19.18
CA PRO A 338 -4.44 11.93 19.87
C PRO A 338 -3.47 10.84 19.35
N TYR A 339 -4.00 9.75 18.82
CA TYR A 339 -3.22 8.59 18.39
C TYR A 339 -3.30 8.28 16.89
N GLY A 340 -3.91 9.15 16.10
CA GLY A 340 -4.05 8.99 14.67
C GLY A 340 -5.28 9.69 14.12
N LEU A 341 -5.68 9.34 12.89
CA LEU A 341 -6.87 9.89 12.27
C LEU A 341 -8.07 8.98 12.55
N THR A 342 -9.23 9.60 12.79
CA THR A 342 -10.51 8.86 12.87
C THR A 342 -11.00 8.48 11.47
N VAL A 343 -11.81 7.44 11.36
CA VAL A 343 -12.37 7.01 10.08
C VAL A 343 -13.54 7.89 9.64
N THR A 344 -14.34 8.36 10.60
CA THR A 344 -15.42 9.34 10.37
C THR A 344 -15.03 10.68 11.02
N GLU A 345 -15.42 11.81 10.42
CA GLU A 345 -15.20 13.13 11.02
C GLU A 345 -15.89 13.24 12.40
N GLN A 346 -15.17 13.75 13.40
CA GLN A 346 -15.60 13.73 14.80
C GLN A 346 -16.81 14.63 15.09
N SER A 347 -17.08 15.62 14.24
CA SER A 347 -18.26 16.49 14.35
C SER A 347 -19.55 15.86 13.83
N HIS A 348 -19.49 14.73 13.14
CA HIS A 348 -20.67 14.10 12.55
C HIS A 348 -21.49 13.34 13.61
N PRO A 349 -22.85 13.41 13.58
CA PRO A 349 -23.70 12.73 14.57
C PRO A 349 -23.52 11.20 14.65
N TYR A 350 -23.05 10.57 13.57
CA TYR A 350 -22.77 9.12 13.54
C TYR A 350 -21.32 8.77 13.88
N PHE A 351 -20.51 9.74 14.29
CA PHE A 351 -19.22 9.44 14.90
C PHE A 351 -19.43 8.78 16.28
N LYS A 352 -18.77 7.66 16.52
CA LYS A 352 -18.88 6.91 17.76
C LYS A 352 -17.50 6.53 18.30
N VAL A 353 -17.34 6.55 19.60
CA VAL A 353 -16.11 6.16 20.32
C VAL A 353 -16.33 4.97 21.26
N SER A 354 -17.47 4.29 21.15
CA SER A 354 -17.81 3.15 22.00
C SER A 354 -17.84 1.84 21.23
N TYR A 355 -17.55 0.74 21.93
CA TYR A 355 -17.65 -0.63 21.41
C TYR A 355 -19.06 -1.22 21.64
N GLU A 356 -20.04 -0.41 22.01
CA GLU A 356 -21.42 -0.90 22.19
C GLU A 356 -22.01 -1.22 20.81
N GLY A 357 -22.37 -2.48 20.61
CA GLY A 357 -23.06 -2.98 19.43
C GLY A 357 -22.22 -3.90 18.59
N HIS A 358 -21.47 -3.41 17.61
CA HIS A 358 -20.76 -4.23 16.64
C HIS A 358 -19.24 -4.19 16.84
N GLU A 359 -18.60 -5.38 16.77
CA GLU A 359 -17.14 -5.51 16.99
C GLU A 359 -16.28 -4.86 15.90
N CYS A 360 -16.85 -4.65 14.70
CA CYS A 360 -16.18 -4.06 13.54
C CYS A 360 -16.66 -2.62 13.26
N GLN A 361 -16.84 -1.82 14.29
CA GLN A 361 -17.25 -0.42 14.13
C GLN A 361 -16.06 0.45 13.70
N TRP A 362 -16.23 1.20 12.62
CA TRP A 362 -15.23 2.10 12.06
C TRP A 362 -15.54 3.55 12.46
N ASN A 363 -14.71 4.14 13.32
CA ASN A 363 -14.86 5.50 13.86
C ASN A 363 -13.63 6.37 13.63
#